data_32b58ab2b9e89dafb4844b3961ebcc01
#
_entry.id   32b58ab2b9e89dafb4844b3961ebcc01
#
_cell.length_a   1.000
_cell.length_b   1.000
_cell.length_c   1.000
_cell.angle_alpha   90.00
_cell.angle_beta   90.00
_cell.angle_gamma   90.00
#
_symmetry.space_group_name_H-M   'P 1'
#
loop_
_entity.id
_entity.type
_entity.pdbx_description
1 polymer ?
#
loop_
_entity_poly.entity_id
_entity_poly.type
_entity_poly.pdbx_seq_one_letter_code
_entity_poly.pdbx_strand_id
1 'polypeptide(L)' 'MNRVVVVEDETMARKGIILTIDWSALGCVVVGEAANGEEGAALV' A
#
# COMPACT_ATOMS: atom_id res chain seq x y z
N MET A 1 -3.77 9.74 11.22
CA MET A 1 -3.24 9.47 9.87
C MET A 1 -4.22 8.67 9.05
N ASN A 2 -4.27 8.94 7.75
CA ASN A 2 -5.06 8.11 6.84
C ASN A 2 -4.41 6.74 6.68
N ARG A 3 -5.21 5.70 6.74
CA ARG A 3 -4.75 4.31 6.56
C ARG A 3 -4.79 3.97 5.08
N VAL A 4 -3.69 3.44 4.56
CA VAL A 4 -3.52 3.16 3.14
C VAL A 4 -3.22 1.68 2.93
N VAL A 5 -3.90 1.08 1.93
CA VAL A 5 -3.56 -0.26 1.43
C VAL A 5 -3.01 -0.08 0.02
N VAL A 6 -1.84 -0.63 -0.24
CA VAL A 6 -1.21 -0.58 -1.56
C VAL A 6 -1.56 -1.86 -2.32
N VAL A 7 -2.18 -1.71 -3.49
CA VAL A 7 -2.58 -2.83 -4.34
C VAL A 7 -1.80 -2.75 -5.65
N GLU A 8 -0.96 -3.74 -5.91
CA GLU A 8 -0.15 -3.83 -7.13
C GLU A 8 0.21 -5.29 -7.36
N ASP A 9 -0.04 -5.80 -8.56
CA ASP A 9 0.17 -7.20 -8.89
C ASP A 9 1.65 -7.58 -9.01
N GLU A 10 2.52 -6.63 -9.34
CA GLU A 10 3.95 -6.88 -9.41
C GLU A 10 4.61 -6.61 -8.06
N THR A 11 5.21 -7.64 -7.47
CA THR A 11 5.79 -7.56 -6.13
C THR A 11 6.87 -6.48 -6.01
N MET A 12 7.77 -6.38 -6.98
CA MET A 12 8.86 -5.39 -6.93
C MET A 12 8.32 -3.96 -7.03
N ALA A 13 7.34 -3.74 -7.91
CA ALA A 13 6.71 -2.43 -8.04
C ALA A 13 5.97 -2.06 -6.75
N ARG A 14 5.26 -3.00 -6.15
CA ARG A 14 4.55 -2.79 -4.89
C ARG A 14 5.51 -2.40 -3.76
N LYS A 15 6.61 -3.13 -3.61
CA LYS A 15 7.63 -2.83 -2.61
C LYS A 15 8.28 -1.47 -2.85
N GLY A 16 8.54 -1.14 -4.11
CA GLY A 16 9.08 0.17 -4.49
C GLY A 16 8.16 1.31 -4.06
N ILE A 17 6.86 1.20 -4.31
CA ILE A 17 5.87 2.20 -3.89
C ILE A 17 5.90 2.37 -2.38
N ILE A 18 5.87 1.28 -1.62
CA ILE A 18 5.84 1.32 -0.16
C ILE A 18 7.12 1.96 0.41
N LEU A 19 8.27 1.65 -0.16
CA LEU A 19 9.57 2.07 0.37
C LEU A 19 9.99 3.48 -0.07
N THR A 20 9.52 3.96 -1.21
CA THR A 20 10.01 5.23 -1.78
C THR A 20 9.14 6.44 -1.48
N ILE A 21 7.85 6.24 -1.21
CA ILE A 21 6.94 7.33 -0.88
C ILE A 21 7.06 7.67 0.61
N ASP A 22 7.20 8.96 0.91
CA ASP A 22 7.15 9.43 2.29
C ASP A 22 5.69 9.57 2.74
N TRP A 23 5.10 8.46 3.14
CA TRP A 23 3.69 8.39 3.56
C TRP A 23 3.40 9.31 4.73
N SER A 24 4.32 9.38 5.67
CA SER A 24 4.18 10.24 6.85
C SER A 24 4.02 11.71 6.46
N ALA A 25 4.80 12.19 5.48
CA ALA A 25 4.69 13.54 4.96
C ALA A 25 3.32 13.83 4.34
N LEU A 26 2.65 12.79 3.84
CA LEU A 26 1.31 12.89 3.26
C LEU A 26 0.19 12.70 4.29
N GLY A 27 0.53 12.53 5.55
CA GLY A 27 -0.45 12.24 6.60
C GLY A 27 -1.03 10.84 6.52
N CYS A 28 -0.27 9.89 5.96
CA CYS A 28 -0.70 8.52 5.70
C CYS A 28 0.18 7.49 6.38
N VAL A 29 -0.38 6.31 6.60
CA VAL A 29 0.36 5.13 7.05
C VAL A 29 -0.08 3.92 6.25
N VAL A 30 0.89 3.16 5.74
CA VAL A 30 0.59 1.92 5.02
C VAL A 30 0.31 0.83 6.06
N VAL A 31 -0.90 0.30 6.03
CA VAL A 31 -1.36 -0.73 6.97
C VAL A 31 -1.49 -2.11 6.33
N GLY A 32 -1.30 -2.22 5.01
CA GLY A 32 -1.34 -3.48 4.32
C GLY A 32 -0.93 -3.35 2.87
N GLU A 33 -0.63 -4.48 2.25
CA GLU A 33 -0.34 -4.56 0.83
C GLU A 33 -1.01 -5.79 0.24
N ALA A 34 -1.37 -5.71 -1.04
CA ALA A 34 -2.05 -6.80 -1.72
C ALA A 34 -1.64 -6.87 -3.19
N ALA A 35 -1.74 -8.06 -3.78
CA ALA A 35 -1.39 -8.28 -5.18
C ALA A 35 -2.55 -7.97 -6.14
N ASN A 36 -3.77 -7.88 -5.63
CA ASN A 36 -4.96 -7.62 -6.45
C ASN A 36 -6.06 -6.97 -5.62
N GLY A 37 -7.11 -6.50 -6.30
CA GLY A 37 -8.21 -5.80 -5.65
C GLY A 37 -8.98 -6.65 -4.65
N GLU A 38 -9.11 -7.97 -4.90
CA GLU A 38 -9.80 -8.88 -4.00
C GLU A 38 -9.06 -9.01 -2.66
N GLU A 39 -7.74 -9.20 -2.71
CA GLU A 39 -6.91 -9.21 -1.50
C GLU A 39 -6.93 -7.86 -0.80
N GLY A 40 -6.87 -6.77 -1.57
CA GLY A 40 -6.92 -5.42 -1.02
C GLY A 40 -8.21 -5.15 -0.28
N ALA A 41 -9.34 -5.57 -0.84
CA ALA A 41 -10.65 -5.41 -0.21
C ALA A 41 -10.75 -6.19 1.11
N ALA A 42 -10.11 -7.34 1.20
CA ALA A 42 -10.10 -8.15 2.41
C ALA A 42 -9.32 -7.50 3.57
N LEU A 43 -8.45 -6.53 3.26
CA LEU A 43 -7.63 -5.83 4.26
C LEU A 43 -8.31 -4.56 4.80
N VAL A 44 -9.39 -4.15 4.20
CA VAL A 44 -10.08 -2.90 4.56
C VAL A 44 -11.13 -3.10 5.66
#